data_60ee9170059da4d59a054096340209d6
#
_entry.id   60ee9170059da4d59a054096340209d6
#
_cell.length_a   1.000
_cell.length_b   1.000
_cell.length_c   1.000
_cell.angle_alpha   90.00
_cell.angle_beta   90.00
_cell.angle_gamma   90.00
#
_symmetry.space_group_name_H-M   'P 1'
#
loop_
_entity.id
_entity.type
_entity.pdbx_description
1 polymer ?
#
loop_
_entity_poly.entity_id
_entity_poly.type
_entity_poly.pdbx_seq_one_letter_code
_entity_poly.pdbx_strand_id
1 'polypeptide(L)'
;PELLENGMNFTSVIVKLNESVEASGIFLEDLQNDISHFLEHYHLKCLFAEKRVQYLVHHIYGRNALSPTTLSAVGSYISRQYDTCGKHLIAAGNTVTDIFRVYQSYASAVILLQNCFFFPEKTFLTENSIRLLSPKGPVPDFLQSPENTFSKYLLAGEEEPCFQFLDELFRYYSCNHT
;
A
#
# COMPACT_ATOMS: atom_id res chain seq x y z
N PRO A 1 -9.12 26.73 -2.97
CA PRO A 1 -8.64 27.52 -1.85
C PRO A 1 -8.51 26.66 -0.58
N GLU A 2 -9.49 25.82 -0.26
CA GLU A 2 -9.54 25.01 0.96
C GLU A 2 -8.32 24.08 1.14
N LEU A 3 -7.82 23.48 0.05
CA LEU A 3 -6.65 22.59 0.07
C LEU A 3 -5.34 23.29 0.43
N LEU A 4 -5.30 24.61 0.34
CA LEU A 4 -4.13 25.43 0.68
C LEU A 4 -4.20 26.01 2.10
N GLU A 5 -5.24 25.65 2.86
CA GLU A 5 -5.35 26.09 4.25
C GLU A 5 -4.32 25.40 5.15
N ASN A 6 -3.78 26.16 6.08
CA ASN A 6 -2.85 25.63 7.08
C ASN A 6 -3.57 24.60 8.00
N GLY A 7 -2.86 23.55 8.38
CA GLY A 7 -3.37 22.52 9.28
C GLY A 7 -4.19 21.42 8.60
N MET A 8 -4.15 21.34 7.25
CA MET A 8 -4.72 20.22 6.53
C MET A 8 -3.77 19.02 6.55
N ASN A 9 -4.33 17.84 6.70
CA ASN A 9 -3.63 16.57 6.63
C ASN A 9 -4.08 15.83 5.37
N PHE A 10 -3.15 15.13 4.72
CA PHE A 10 -3.38 14.40 3.47
C PHE A 10 -2.83 12.99 3.58
N THR A 11 -3.63 12.02 3.14
CA THR A 11 -3.22 10.61 3.08
C THR A 11 -3.68 10.03 1.75
N SER A 12 -2.76 9.44 1.01
CA SER A 12 -3.09 8.75 -0.24
C SER A 12 -3.39 7.28 0.05
N VAL A 13 -4.56 6.83 -0.34
CA VAL A 13 -4.96 5.42 -0.31
C VAL A 13 -5.05 4.93 -1.74
N ILE A 14 -4.31 3.87 -2.06
CA ILE A 14 -4.29 3.27 -3.40
C ILE A 14 -4.98 1.93 -3.33
N VAL A 15 -5.93 1.72 -4.23
CA VAL A 15 -6.57 0.43 -4.47
C VAL A 15 -6.00 -0.16 -5.76
N LYS A 16 -5.42 -1.35 -5.65
CA LYS A 16 -4.95 -2.15 -6.79
C LYS A 16 -5.95 -3.27 -7.02
N LEU A 17 -6.56 -3.28 -8.19
CA LEU A 17 -7.47 -4.32 -8.64
C LEU A 17 -6.72 -5.37 -9.47
N ASN A 18 -7.21 -6.61 -9.48
CA ASN A 18 -6.70 -7.64 -10.38
C ASN A 18 -7.23 -7.45 -11.81
N GLU A 19 -8.45 -6.91 -11.93
CA GLU A 19 -9.12 -6.64 -13.19
C GLU A 19 -9.35 -5.13 -13.36
N SER A 20 -9.70 -4.70 -14.56
CA SER A 20 -10.04 -3.29 -14.78
C SER A 20 -11.37 -2.95 -14.08
N VAL A 21 -11.53 -1.70 -13.69
CA VAL A 21 -12.78 -1.20 -13.11
C VAL A 21 -13.95 -1.42 -14.06
N GLU A 22 -13.73 -1.22 -15.35
CA GLU A 22 -14.73 -1.44 -16.41
C GLU A 22 -15.21 -2.90 -16.46
N ALA A 23 -14.28 -3.86 -16.30
CA ALA A 23 -14.60 -5.30 -16.29
C ALA A 23 -15.38 -5.71 -15.03
N SER A 24 -15.22 -4.98 -13.91
CA SER A 24 -15.91 -5.27 -12.65
C SER A 24 -17.37 -4.82 -12.62
N GLY A 25 -17.81 -4.01 -13.59
CA GLY A 25 -19.18 -3.49 -13.66
C GLY A 25 -19.51 -2.45 -12.59
N ILE A 26 -18.50 -1.90 -11.90
CA ILE A 26 -18.69 -0.85 -10.90
C ILE A 26 -18.88 0.51 -11.58
N PHE A 27 -19.90 1.23 -11.15
CA PHE A 27 -20.06 2.64 -11.48
C PHE A 27 -19.16 3.47 -10.56
N LEU A 28 -18.07 4.01 -11.11
CA LEU A 28 -17.09 4.79 -10.33
C LEU A 28 -17.74 5.98 -9.61
N GLU A 29 -18.71 6.62 -10.22
CA GLU A 29 -19.41 7.77 -9.63
C GLU A 29 -20.16 7.38 -8.35
N ASP A 30 -20.89 6.27 -8.37
CA ASP A 30 -21.62 5.77 -7.19
C ASP A 30 -20.65 5.39 -6.08
N LEU A 31 -19.58 4.69 -6.43
CA LEU A 31 -18.50 4.32 -5.51
C LEU A 31 -17.84 5.55 -4.86
N GLN A 32 -17.56 6.59 -5.66
CA GLN A 32 -16.96 7.83 -5.16
C GLN A 32 -17.90 8.56 -4.21
N ASN A 33 -19.20 8.59 -4.52
CA ASN A 33 -20.23 9.18 -3.68
C ASN A 33 -20.33 8.46 -2.35
N ASP A 34 -20.38 7.12 -2.36
CA ASP A 34 -20.47 6.29 -1.14
C ASP A 34 -19.25 6.48 -0.24
N ILE A 35 -18.04 6.47 -0.81
CA ILE A 35 -16.81 6.72 -0.06
C ILE A 35 -16.79 8.14 0.51
N SER A 36 -17.18 9.14 -0.29
CA SER A 36 -17.24 10.54 0.16
C SER A 36 -18.20 10.72 1.32
N HIS A 37 -19.39 10.14 1.21
CA HIS A 37 -20.39 10.20 2.27
C HIS A 37 -19.91 9.51 3.57
N PHE A 38 -19.23 8.37 3.47
CA PHE A 38 -18.63 7.71 4.62
C PHE A 38 -17.56 8.59 5.28
N LEU A 39 -16.71 9.25 4.51
CA LEU A 39 -15.62 10.10 5.01
C LEU A 39 -16.13 11.36 5.73
N GLU A 40 -17.32 11.87 5.35
CA GLU A 40 -17.95 13.02 6.02
C GLU A 40 -18.20 12.77 7.51
N HIS A 41 -18.49 11.52 7.92
CA HIS A 41 -18.63 11.16 9.33
C HIS A 41 -17.37 11.39 10.16
N TYR A 42 -16.21 11.44 9.51
CA TYR A 42 -14.91 11.73 10.12
C TYR A 42 -14.43 13.15 9.84
N HIS A 43 -15.27 14.00 9.25
CA HIS A 43 -14.88 15.34 8.76
C HIS A 43 -13.72 15.29 7.77
N LEU A 44 -13.70 14.27 6.95
CA LEU A 44 -12.72 14.03 5.90
C LEU A 44 -13.36 14.21 4.52
N LYS A 45 -12.54 14.56 3.55
CA LYS A 45 -12.90 14.67 2.14
C LYS A 45 -11.97 13.82 1.29
N CYS A 46 -12.36 13.55 0.06
CA CYS A 46 -11.56 12.76 -0.88
C CYS A 46 -11.48 13.43 -2.25
N LEU A 47 -10.29 13.36 -2.85
CA LEU A 47 -10.09 13.57 -4.27
C LEU A 47 -9.76 12.22 -4.90
N PHE A 48 -10.50 11.87 -5.93
CA PHE A 48 -10.35 10.61 -6.65
C PHE A 48 -9.50 10.81 -7.90
N ALA A 49 -8.60 9.88 -8.15
CA ALA A 49 -7.81 9.84 -9.36
C ALA A 49 -7.69 8.40 -9.85
N GLU A 50 -7.86 8.20 -11.14
CA GLU A 50 -7.53 6.97 -11.83
C GLU A 50 -6.15 7.12 -12.46
N LYS A 51 -5.21 6.23 -12.11
CA LYS A 51 -3.84 6.33 -12.64
C LYS A 51 -3.58 5.33 -13.77
N ARG A 52 -4.23 4.18 -13.73
CA ARG A 52 -4.21 3.12 -14.75
C ARG A 52 -5.47 2.30 -14.57
N VAL A 53 -5.81 1.49 -15.55
CA VAL A 53 -7.00 0.63 -15.57
C VAL A 53 -7.22 -0.21 -14.30
N GLN A 54 -6.15 -0.43 -13.51
CA GLN A 54 -6.17 -1.26 -12.29
C GLN A 54 -5.83 -0.50 -11.01
N TYR A 55 -5.55 0.82 -11.07
CA TYR A 55 -5.13 1.60 -9.91
C TYR A 55 -6.03 2.80 -9.70
N LEU A 56 -6.74 2.78 -8.59
CA LEU A 56 -7.57 3.90 -8.14
C LEU A 56 -6.91 4.56 -6.92
N VAL A 57 -6.83 5.87 -6.95
CA VAL A 57 -6.17 6.65 -5.91
C VAL A 57 -7.19 7.54 -5.21
N HIS A 58 -7.24 7.42 -3.90
CA HIS A 58 -8.07 8.23 -3.02
C HIS A 58 -7.16 9.13 -2.19
N HIS A 59 -7.07 10.40 -2.54
CA HIS A 59 -6.38 11.40 -1.73
C HIS A 59 -7.35 11.92 -0.66
N ILE A 60 -7.28 11.34 0.54
CA ILE A 60 -8.12 11.69 1.68
C ILE A 60 -7.49 12.85 2.42
N TYR A 61 -8.28 13.86 2.74
CA TYR A 61 -7.78 15.06 3.43
C TYR A 61 -8.80 15.62 4.42
N GLY A 62 -8.27 16.34 5.42
CA GLY A 62 -9.06 17.01 6.45
C GLY A 62 -8.17 17.70 7.48
N ARG A 63 -8.77 18.45 8.39
CA ARG A 63 -8.02 19.13 9.48
C ARG A 63 -7.51 18.14 10.52
N ASN A 64 -8.21 17.05 10.74
CA ASN A 64 -7.79 16.01 11.66
C ASN A 64 -6.84 15.04 10.99
N ALA A 65 -5.72 14.73 11.63
CA ALA A 65 -4.87 13.63 11.18
C ALA A 65 -5.63 12.31 11.27
N LEU A 66 -5.48 11.45 10.28
CA LEU A 66 -6.01 10.10 10.32
C LEU A 66 -5.33 9.31 11.43
N SER A 67 -6.03 9.11 12.55
CA SER A 67 -5.55 8.20 13.59
C SER A 67 -5.43 6.77 13.02
N PRO A 68 -4.60 5.90 13.59
CA PRO A 68 -4.52 4.50 13.14
C PRO A 68 -5.87 3.78 13.14
N THR A 69 -6.74 4.09 14.10
CA THR A 69 -8.11 3.54 14.19
C THR A 69 -9.01 4.08 13.07
N THR A 70 -8.97 5.38 12.82
CA THR A 70 -9.71 6.00 11.72
C THR A 70 -9.23 5.47 10.37
N LEU A 71 -7.91 5.37 10.17
CA LEU A 71 -7.32 4.84 8.96
C LEU A 71 -7.74 3.38 8.72
N SER A 72 -7.78 2.56 9.77
CA SER A 72 -8.25 1.18 9.68
C SER A 72 -9.73 1.10 9.31
N ALA A 73 -10.58 1.95 9.91
CA ALA A 73 -12.01 2.00 9.58
C ALA A 73 -12.23 2.44 8.12
N VAL A 74 -11.52 3.48 7.68
CA VAL A 74 -11.56 3.97 6.29
C VAL A 74 -11.07 2.91 5.32
N GLY A 75 -9.93 2.27 5.60
CA GLY A 75 -9.39 1.20 4.76
C GLY A 75 -10.34 0.01 4.64
N SER A 76 -10.95 -0.40 5.75
CA SER A 76 -11.94 -1.49 5.78
C SER A 76 -13.22 -1.12 5.03
N TYR A 77 -13.66 0.14 5.10
CA TYR A 77 -14.81 0.61 4.34
C TYR A 77 -14.51 0.61 2.84
N ILE A 78 -13.39 1.21 2.44
CA ILE A 78 -12.95 1.23 1.04
C ILE A 78 -12.82 -0.20 0.52
N SER A 79 -12.20 -1.13 1.28
CA SER A 79 -12.09 -2.54 0.86
C SER A 79 -13.44 -3.15 0.52
N ARG A 80 -14.43 -2.97 1.39
CA ARG A 80 -15.78 -3.51 1.14
C ARG A 80 -16.44 -2.95 -0.11
N GLN A 81 -16.17 -1.71 -0.46
CA GLN A 81 -16.70 -1.12 -1.70
C GLN A 81 -16.14 -1.80 -2.95
N TYR A 82 -14.94 -2.40 -2.86
CA TYR A 82 -14.30 -3.11 -3.94
C TYR A 82 -14.46 -4.64 -3.90
N ASP A 83 -15.20 -5.19 -2.94
CA ASP A 83 -15.39 -6.65 -2.81
C ASP A 83 -16.03 -7.28 -4.07
N THR A 84 -16.88 -6.53 -4.76
CA THR A 84 -17.49 -6.97 -6.04
C THR A 84 -16.51 -7.01 -7.20
N CYS A 85 -15.38 -6.30 -7.11
CA CYS A 85 -14.30 -6.35 -8.11
C CYS A 85 -13.41 -7.60 -7.99
N GLY A 86 -13.73 -8.51 -7.09
CA GLY A 86 -12.89 -9.66 -6.81
C GLY A 86 -11.66 -9.31 -5.97
N LYS A 87 -10.56 -10.04 -6.20
CA LYS A 87 -9.36 -9.86 -5.37
C LYS A 87 -8.73 -8.49 -5.62
N HIS A 88 -8.57 -7.74 -4.56
CA HIS A 88 -7.98 -6.40 -4.56
C HIS A 88 -7.02 -6.23 -3.38
N LEU A 89 -6.19 -5.21 -3.46
CA LEU A 89 -5.23 -4.85 -2.42
C LEU A 89 -5.26 -3.34 -2.20
N ILE A 90 -5.24 -2.92 -0.96
CA ILE A 90 -5.28 -1.51 -0.57
C ILE A 90 -4.03 -1.16 0.20
N ALA A 91 -3.45 -0.02 -0.08
CA ALA A 91 -2.35 0.54 0.69
C ALA A 91 -2.60 2.00 1.02
N ALA A 92 -2.40 2.36 2.28
CA ALA A 92 -2.46 3.75 2.73
C ALA A 92 -1.05 4.26 3.03
N GLY A 93 -0.68 5.33 2.37
CA GLY A 93 0.59 6.02 2.58
C GLY A 93 0.62 6.82 3.87
N ASN A 94 1.78 7.39 4.15
CA ASN A 94 1.98 8.23 5.33
C ASN A 94 1.17 9.52 5.23
N THR A 95 0.64 9.97 6.36
CA THR A 95 -0.03 11.27 6.41
C THR A 95 1.00 12.40 6.32
N VAL A 96 0.71 13.38 5.47
CA VAL A 96 1.50 14.61 5.31
C VAL A 96 0.64 15.83 5.58
N THR A 97 1.26 16.93 6.02
CA THR A 97 0.57 18.16 6.44
C THR A 97 0.63 19.28 5.40
N ASP A 98 1.16 18.98 4.23
CA ASP A 98 1.35 19.93 3.14
C ASP A 98 0.88 19.31 1.83
N ILE A 99 0.02 20.01 1.10
CA ILE A 99 -0.47 19.56 -0.19
C ILE A 99 0.65 19.30 -1.20
N PHE A 100 1.71 20.12 -1.17
CA PHE A 100 2.88 19.94 -2.03
C PHE A 100 3.67 18.67 -1.73
N ARG A 101 3.40 18.02 -0.59
CA ARG A 101 4.00 16.74 -0.18
C ARG A 101 3.08 15.54 -0.37
N VAL A 102 1.89 15.71 -0.93
CA VAL A 102 0.96 14.59 -1.20
C VAL A 102 1.62 13.47 -2.01
N TYR A 103 2.56 13.83 -2.90
CA TYR A 103 3.35 12.85 -3.65
C TYR A 103 4.17 11.91 -2.75
N GLN A 104 4.59 12.35 -1.55
CA GLN A 104 5.30 11.48 -0.58
C GLN A 104 4.35 10.45 0.03
N SER A 105 3.12 10.86 0.36
CA SER A 105 2.08 9.95 0.80
C SER A 105 1.75 8.92 -0.28
N TYR A 106 1.62 9.35 -1.52
CA TYR A 106 1.42 8.46 -2.66
C TYR A 106 2.59 7.49 -2.84
N ALA A 107 3.82 7.98 -2.82
CA ALA A 107 5.02 7.15 -2.99
C ALA A 107 5.14 6.08 -1.89
N SER A 108 4.84 6.43 -0.62
CA SER A 108 4.84 5.46 0.47
C SER A 108 3.76 4.39 0.30
N ALA A 109 2.56 4.73 -0.20
CA ALA A 109 1.54 3.75 -0.53
C ALA A 109 1.98 2.80 -1.67
N VAL A 110 2.68 3.32 -2.69
CA VAL A 110 3.25 2.50 -3.78
C VAL A 110 4.27 1.50 -3.23
N ILE A 111 5.16 1.94 -2.34
CA ILE A 111 6.15 1.05 -1.69
C ILE A 111 5.44 -0.07 -0.93
N LEU A 112 4.35 0.24 -0.19
CA LEU A 112 3.55 -0.76 0.49
C LEU A 112 2.97 -1.79 -0.49
N LEU A 113 2.42 -1.34 -1.61
CA LEU A 113 1.90 -2.24 -2.64
C LEU A 113 2.98 -3.14 -3.26
N GLN A 114 4.19 -2.64 -3.44
CA GLN A 114 5.32 -3.44 -3.92
C GLN A 114 5.73 -4.52 -2.91
N ASN A 115 5.56 -4.27 -1.62
CA ASN A 115 5.85 -5.20 -0.54
C ASN A 115 4.69 -6.16 -0.21
N CYS A 116 3.56 -6.11 -0.93
CA CYS A 116 2.38 -6.96 -0.67
C CYS A 116 2.68 -8.46 -0.72
N PHE A 117 3.70 -8.86 -1.44
CA PHE A 117 4.17 -10.25 -1.53
C PHE A 117 4.45 -10.85 -0.15
N PHE A 118 4.95 -10.05 0.80
CA PHE A 118 5.25 -10.50 2.17
C PHE A 118 3.99 -10.61 3.06
N PHE A 119 2.82 -10.21 2.56
CA PHE A 119 1.57 -10.18 3.32
C PHE A 119 0.42 -10.77 2.51
N PRO A 120 0.49 -12.03 2.06
CA PRO A 120 -0.48 -12.62 1.13
C PRO A 120 -1.92 -12.62 1.69
N GLU A 121 -2.06 -12.65 3.02
CA GLU A 121 -3.36 -12.68 3.69
C GLU A 121 -3.93 -11.28 4.00
N LYS A 122 -3.15 -10.20 3.77
CA LYS A 122 -3.60 -8.85 4.07
C LYS A 122 -4.15 -8.19 2.83
N THR A 123 -5.35 -7.64 2.96
CA THR A 123 -5.98 -6.81 1.92
C THR A 123 -5.72 -5.33 2.12
N PHE A 124 -5.32 -4.90 3.33
CA PHE A 124 -5.02 -3.51 3.66
C PHE A 124 -3.64 -3.38 4.31
N LEU A 125 -2.77 -2.58 3.69
CA LEU A 125 -1.40 -2.31 4.10
C LEU A 125 -1.23 -0.87 4.56
N THR A 126 -0.48 -0.68 5.64
CA THR A 126 -0.13 0.62 6.20
C THR A 126 1.36 0.65 6.56
N GLU A 127 1.90 1.80 6.97
CA GLU A 127 3.28 1.90 7.45
C GLU A 127 3.62 0.87 8.54
N ASN A 128 2.66 0.57 9.42
CA ASN A 128 2.85 -0.45 10.45
C ASN A 128 3.09 -1.85 9.84
N SER A 129 2.59 -2.10 8.63
CA SER A 129 2.86 -3.37 7.93
C SER A 129 4.34 -3.50 7.57
N ILE A 130 4.99 -2.41 7.11
CA ILE A 130 6.43 -2.43 6.81
C ILE A 130 7.28 -2.52 8.08
N ARG A 131 6.87 -1.86 9.17
CA ARG A 131 7.60 -1.95 10.44
C ARG A 131 7.69 -3.38 10.97
N LEU A 132 6.70 -4.20 10.66
CA LEU A 132 6.74 -5.63 10.95
C LEU A 132 7.78 -6.37 10.09
N LEU A 133 8.18 -5.81 8.93
CA LEU A 133 9.22 -6.36 8.06
C LEU A 133 10.64 -5.97 8.47
N SER A 134 10.80 -5.06 9.43
CA SER A 134 12.15 -4.71 9.91
C SER A 134 12.75 -5.88 10.66
N PRO A 135 13.92 -6.40 10.23
CA PRO A 135 14.54 -7.54 10.89
C PRO A 135 14.85 -7.22 12.36
N LYS A 136 14.49 -8.14 13.24
CA LYS A 136 14.73 -8.01 14.70
C LYS A 136 16.18 -8.30 15.12
N GLY A 137 17.08 -8.51 14.17
CA GLY A 137 18.48 -8.86 14.41
C GLY A 137 19.43 -8.35 13.33
N PRO A 138 20.74 -8.61 13.48
CA PRO A 138 21.70 -8.26 12.44
C PRO A 138 21.37 -9.00 11.15
N VAL A 139 21.44 -8.27 10.04
CA VAL A 139 21.24 -8.86 8.70
C VAL A 139 22.38 -9.86 8.48
N PRO A 140 22.12 -11.13 8.16
CA PRO A 140 23.14 -12.10 7.83
C PRO A 140 24.06 -11.62 6.69
N ASP A 141 25.35 -11.98 6.73
CA ASP A 141 26.32 -11.51 5.75
C ASP A 141 25.92 -11.82 4.31
N PHE A 142 25.30 -12.99 4.05
CA PHE A 142 24.82 -13.35 2.71
C PHE A 142 23.67 -12.46 2.20
N LEU A 143 22.99 -11.74 3.09
CA LEU A 143 21.91 -10.81 2.76
C LEU A 143 22.35 -9.33 2.74
N GLN A 144 23.62 -9.03 2.98
CA GLN A 144 24.12 -7.64 2.91
C GLN A 144 24.11 -7.09 1.48
N SER A 145 24.29 -7.98 0.49
CA SER A 145 24.21 -7.64 -0.94
C SER A 145 23.55 -8.77 -1.71
N PRO A 146 22.23 -8.99 -1.50
CA PRO A 146 21.53 -10.15 -2.05
C PRO A 146 21.54 -10.17 -3.58
N GLU A 147 21.46 -8.99 -4.22
CA GLU A 147 21.52 -8.84 -5.67
C GLU A 147 22.87 -9.29 -6.24
N ASN A 148 23.97 -8.99 -5.58
CA ASN A 148 25.32 -9.39 -6.01
C ASN A 148 25.50 -10.90 -5.86
N THR A 149 25.07 -11.48 -4.75
CA THR A 149 25.16 -12.91 -4.47
C THR A 149 24.34 -13.71 -5.47
N PHE A 150 23.08 -13.31 -5.68
CA PHE A 150 22.19 -13.97 -6.64
C PHE A 150 22.73 -13.86 -8.08
N SER A 151 23.17 -12.66 -8.49
CA SER A 151 23.74 -12.42 -9.83
C SER A 151 24.96 -13.27 -10.08
N LYS A 152 25.81 -13.49 -9.06
CA LYS A 152 26.98 -14.34 -9.18
C LYS A 152 26.61 -15.78 -9.51
N TYR A 153 25.64 -16.38 -8.78
CA TYR A 153 25.17 -17.74 -9.06
C TYR A 153 24.49 -17.85 -10.43
N LEU A 154 23.68 -16.83 -10.78
CA LEU A 154 22.99 -16.80 -12.05
C LEU A 154 23.97 -16.73 -13.24
N LEU A 155 25.01 -15.88 -13.16
CA LEU A 155 26.02 -15.74 -14.21
C LEU A 155 26.93 -16.97 -14.32
N ALA A 156 27.12 -17.69 -13.21
CA ALA A 156 27.85 -18.94 -13.20
C ALA A 156 27.03 -20.13 -13.73
N GLY A 157 25.72 -19.96 -13.94
CA GLY A 157 24.84 -21.04 -14.38
C GLY A 157 24.58 -22.06 -13.26
N GLU A 158 24.78 -21.68 -12.01
CA GLU A 158 24.62 -22.53 -10.83
C GLU A 158 23.18 -22.51 -10.35
N GLU A 159 22.32 -23.34 -10.93
CA GLU A 159 20.89 -23.35 -10.67
C GLU A 159 20.55 -23.70 -9.20
N GLU A 160 21.15 -24.78 -8.67
CA GLU A 160 20.90 -25.24 -7.29
C GLU A 160 21.29 -24.18 -6.25
N PRO A 161 22.47 -23.52 -6.28
CA PRO A 161 22.81 -22.39 -5.43
C PRO A 161 21.86 -21.21 -5.55
N CYS A 162 21.31 -20.92 -6.75
CA CYS A 162 20.30 -19.88 -6.91
C CYS A 162 19.03 -20.21 -6.10
N PHE A 163 18.51 -21.42 -6.21
CA PHE A 163 17.31 -21.83 -5.48
C PHE A 163 17.55 -21.84 -3.98
N GLN A 164 18.67 -22.38 -3.52
CA GLN A 164 19.02 -22.40 -2.09
C GLN A 164 19.12 -20.98 -1.52
N PHE A 165 19.74 -20.05 -2.25
CA PHE A 165 19.82 -18.65 -1.85
C PHE A 165 18.44 -18.00 -1.76
N LEU A 166 17.54 -18.24 -2.72
CA LEU A 166 16.17 -17.72 -2.68
C LEU A 166 15.38 -18.30 -1.49
N ASP A 167 15.50 -19.61 -1.23
CA ASP A 167 14.85 -20.25 -0.09
C ASP A 167 15.33 -19.66 1.24
N GLU A 168 16.65 -19.43 1.39
CA GLU A 168 17.21 -18.80 2.58
C GLU A 168 16.73 -17.34 2.72
N LEU A 169 16.68 -16.58 1.63
CA LEU A 169 16.17 -15.22 1.58
C LEU A 169 14.71 -15.17 2.06
N PHE A 170 13.85 -16.00 1.46
CA PHE A 170 12.44 -16.06 1.83
C PHE A 170 12.24 -16.54 3.27
N ARG A 171 12.98 -17.54 3.72
CA ARG A 171 12.94 -18.04 5.11
C ARG A 171 13.34 -16.93 6.08
N TYR A 172 14.42 -16.20 5.80
CA TYR A 172 14.86 -15.09 6.64
C TYR A 172 13.76 -14.03 6.77
N TYR A 173 13.19 -13.59 5.67
CA TYR A 173 12.12 -12.59 5.68
C TYR A 173 10.83 -13.14 6.31
N SER A 174 10.48 -14.38 6.13
CA SER A 174 9.29 -15.00 6.73
C SER A 174 9.43 -15.18 8.25
N CYS A 175 10.59 -15.64 8.74
CA CYS A 175 10.80 -15.93 10.17
C CYS A 175 11.06 -14.69 11.02
N ASN A 176 11.56 -13.59 10.43
CA ASN A 176 11.84 -12.37 11.17
C ASN A 176 10.66 -11.40 11.22
N HIS A 177 9.50 -11.80 10.67
CA HIS A 177 8.31 -10.96 10.53
C HIS A 177 7.08 -11.50 11.26
N THR A 178 7.23 -12.55 12.10
CA THR A 178 6.18 -13.08 12.98
C THR A 178 6.27 -12.55 14.40
#